data_029d63e85b5e4d7886dc38121c126b24
#
_entry.id   029d63e85b5e4d7886dc38121c126b24
#
_cell.length_a   1.000
_cell.length_b   1.000
_cell.length_c   1.000
_cell.angle_alpha   90.00
_cell.angle_beta   90.00
_cell.angle_gamma   90.00
#
_symmetry.space_group_name_H-M   'P 1'
#
loop_
_entity.id
_entity.type
_entity.pdbx_description
1 polymer ?
#
loop_
_entity_poly.entity_id
_entity_poly.type
_entity_poly.pdbx_seq_one_letter_code
_entity_poly.pdbx_strand_id
1 'polypeptide(L)' 'MNIIYNSENYYVVEYPAQHGYELIDKHAARSTFFQGGVAEKFVQSMQIAVNEDASVEHVDEFLGSYDVLMSVPVTVH' A
#
# COMPACT_ATOMS: atom_id res chain seq x y z
N MET A 1 -4.72 -4.12 -13.69
CA MET A 1 -3.75 -4.01 -12.60
C MET A 1 -2.78 -2.88 -12.92
N ASN A 2 -2.69 -1.91 -12.04
CA ASN A 2 -1.82 -0.75 -12.22
C ASN A 2 -0.88 -0.61 -11.02
N ILE A 3 0.41 -0.45 -11.30
CA ILE A 3 1.38 -0.18 -10.25
C ILE A 3 1.37 1.33 -10.01
N ILE A 4 0.97 1.77 -8.82
CA ILE A 4 0.89 3.20 -8.51
C ILE A 4 2.05 3.66 -7.63
N TYR A 5 2.79 2.74 -7.03
CA TYR A 5 3.99 3.06 -6.26
C TYR A 5 4.89 1.83 -6.19
N ASN A 6 6.17 2.06 -6.33
CA ASN A 6 7.15 0.97 -6.26
C ASN A 6 8.45 1.53 -5.71
N SER A 7 8.82 1.10 -4.52
CA SER A 7 10.11 1.45 -3.92
C SER A 7 10.88 0.17 -3.62
N GLU A 8 12.05 0.32 -3.03
CA GLU A 8 12.83 -0.84 -2.59
C GLU A 8 12.08 -1.64 -1.53
N ASN A 9 11.24 -0.99 -0.74
CA ASN A 9 10.58 -1.59 0.42
C ASN A 9 9.13 -1.95 0.18
N TYR A 10 8.41 -1.17 -0.64
CA TYR A 10 6.96 -1.29 -0.78
C TYR A 10 6.51 -1.23 -2.23
N TYR A 11 5.36 -1.83 -2.45
CA TYR A 11 4.75 -1.95 -3.75
C TYR A 11 3.25 -1.72 -3.55
N VAL A 12 2.68 -0.78 -4.27
CA VAL A 12 1.25 -0.52 -4.20
C VAL A 12 0.64 -0.73 -5.57
N VAL A 13 -0.35 -1.59 -5.62
CA VAL A 13 -1.00 -1.99 -6.87
C VAL A 13 -2.48 -1.65 -6.80
N GLU A 14 -2.98 -1.06 -7.88
CA GLU A 14 -4.39 -0.78 -8.04
C GLU A 14 -5.04 -1.89 -8.87
N TYR A 15 -6.20 -2.36 -8.39
CA TYR A 15 -7.05 -3.31 -9.10
C TYR A 15 -8.38 -2.63 -9.42
N PRO A 16 -8.49 -1.93 -10.58
CA PRO A 16 -9.69 -1.15 -10.89
C PRO A 16 -10.97 -1.98 -10.93
N ALA A 17 -10.88 -3.22 -11.42
CA ALA A 17 -12.05 -4.09 -11.55
C ALA A 17 -12.64 -4.45 -10.19
N GLN A 18 -11.83 -4.52 -9.14
CA GLN A 18 -12.27 -4.82 -7.79
C GLN A 18 -12.44 -3.58 -6.93
N HIS A 19 -12.20 -2.38 -7.48
CA HIS A 19 -12.17 -1.13 -6.72
C HIS A 19 -11.29 -1.25 -5.48
N GLY A 20 -10.08 -1.80 -5.66
CA GLY A 20 -9.21 -2.14 -4.57
C GLY A 20 -7.75 -1.82 -4.82
N TYR A 21 -6.99 -1.84 -3.71
CA TYR A 21 -5.55 -1.60 -3.73
C TYR A 21 -4.88 -2.65 -2.87
N GLU A 22 -3.71 -3.09 -3.29
CA GLU A 22 -2.90 -4.00 -2.50
C GLU A 22 -1.60 -3.31 -2.13
N LEU A 23 -1.26 -3.34 -0.84
CA LEU A 23 0.00 -2.86 -0.32
C LEU A 23 0.86 -4.05 0.03
N ILE A 24 2.04 -4.13 -0.55
CA ILE A 24 2.96 -5.26 -0.37
C ILE A 24 4.23 -4.77 0.29
N ASP A 25 4.61 -5.40 1.41
CA ASP A 25 5.90 -5.22 2.05
C ASP A 25 6.86 -6.24 1.44
N LYS A 26 7.81 -5.76 0.64
CA LYS A 26 8.72 -6.63 -0.09
C LYS A 26 9.68 -7.41 0.80
N HIS A 27 10.10 -6.81 1.91
CA HIS A 27 11.07 -7.44 2.81
C HIS A 27 10.43 -8.53 3.66
N ALA A 28 9.24 -8.24 4.19
CA ALA A 28 8.54 -9.19 5.04
C ALA A 28 7.71 -10.20 4.27
N ALA A 29 7.58 -10.03 2.94
CA ALA A 29 6.72 -10.85 2.09
C ALA A 29 5.28 -10.91 2.62
N ARG A 30 4.73 -9.76 2.96
CA ARG A 30 3.37 -9.62 3.49
C ARG A 30 2.61 -8.61 2.68
N SER A 31 1.29 -8.75 2.67
CA SER A 31 0.46 -7.75 2.01
C SER A 31 -0.85 -7.55 2.74
N THR A 32 -1.51 -6.47 2.38
CA THR A 32 -2.89 -6.23 2.78
C THR A 32 -3.65 -5.68 1.59
N PHE A 33 -4.92 -6.03 1.49
CA PHE A 33 -5.79 -5.61 0.41
C PHE A 33 -6.87 -4.71 0.96
N PHE A 34 -7.02 -3.54 0.34
CA PHE A 34 -8.05 -2.56 0.71
C PHE A 34 -9.12 -2.53 -0.36
N GLN A 35 -10.39 -2.49 0.04
CA GLN A 35 -11.52 -2.44 -0.88
C GLN A 35 -12.56 -1.45 -0.39
N GLY A 36 -13.33 -0.89 -1.34
CA GLY A 36 -14.44 0.00 -1.01
C GLY A 36 -13.99 1.27 -0.31
N GLY A 37 -14.71 1.67 0.73
CA GLY A 37 -14.43 2.90 1.47
C GLY A 37 -13.06 2.91 2.13
N VAL A 38 -12.58 1.75 2.57
CA VAL A 38 -11.24 1.63 3.15
C VAL A 38 -10.18 1.92 2.09
N ALA A 39 -10.38 1.44 0.87
CA ALA A 39 -9.46 1.69 -0.23
C ALA A 39 -9.43 3.19 -0.59
N GLU A 40 -10.58 3.84 -0.61
CA GLU A 40 -10.66 5.28 -0.87
C GLU A 40 -9.90 6.07 0.18
N LYS A 41 -10.07 5.71 1.45
CA LYS A 41 -9.37 6.38 2.55
C LYS A 41 -7.87 6.16 2.46
N PHE A 42 -7.43 4.96 2.13
CA PHE A 42 -6.02 4.66 1.95
C PHE A 42 -5.40 5.55 0.87
N VAL A 43 -6.05 5.64 -0.29
CA VAL A 43 -5.53 6.46 -1.40
C VAL A 43 -5.50 7.93 -1.04
N GLN A 44 -6.54 8.44 -0.38
CA GLN A 44 -6.57 9.83 0.06
C GLN A 44 -5.43 10.12 1.02
N SER A 45 -5.21 9.24 1.98
CA SER A 45 -4.13 9.39 2.96
C SER A 45 -2.76 9.32 2.27
N MET A 46 -2.60 8.45 1.30
CA MET A 46 -1.36 8.35 0.53
C MET A 46 -1.10 9.64 -0.26
N GLN A 47 -2.13 10.20 -0.87
CA GLN A 47 -2.00 11.46 -1.62
C GLN A 47 -1.60 12.61 -0.70
N ILE A 48 -2.16 12.65 0.51
CA ILE A 48 -1.76 13.66 1.51
C ILE A 48 -0.29 13.48 1.86
N ALA A 49 0.16 12.27 2.10
CA ALA A 49 1.57 12.01 2.42
C ALA A 49 2.49 12.44 1.28
N VAL A 50 2.14 12.14 0.04
CA VAL A 50 2.92 12.53 -1.14
C VAL A 50 2.95 14.05 -1.29
N ASN A 51 1.83 14.72 -1.02
CA ASN A 51 1.77 16.18 -1.10
C ASN A 51 2.59 16.86 -0.02
N GLU A 52 2.71 16.25 1.15
CA GLU A 52 3.54 16.78 2.24
C GLU A 52 5.01 16.66 1.90
N ASP A 53 5.42 15.50 1.40
CA ASP A 53 6.80 15.21 1.03
C ASP A 53 6.79 14.01 0.11
N ALA A 54 7.14 14.24 -1.15
CA ALA A 54 7.11 13.18 -2.17
C ALA A 54 8.33 12.26 -2.13
N SER A 55 9.23 12.43 -1.15
CA SER A 55 10.41 11.57 -1.07
C SER A 55 10.01 10.13 -0.79
N VAL A 56 10.81 9.19 -1.30
CA VAL A 56 10.60 7.76 -1.06
C VAL A 56 10.61 7.46 0.43
N GLU A 57 11.51 8.09 1.19
CA GLU A 57 11.60 7.89 2.63
C GLU A 57 10.30 8.24 3.33
N HIS A 58 9.71 9.38 2.99
CA HIS A 58 8.47 9.85 3.62
C HIS A 58 7.29 8.95 3.25
N VAL A 59 7.16 8.60 1.99
CA VAL A 59 6.07 7.75 1.52
C VAL A 59 6.20 6.34 2.10
N ASP A 60 7.41 5.79 2.14
CA ASP A 60 7.66 4.48 2.75
C ASP A 60 7.32 4.48 4.25
N GLU A 61 7.63 5.58 4.96
CA GLU A 61 7.27 5.70 6.36
C GLU A 61 5.75 5.68 6.55
N PHE A 62 5.03 6.41 5.68
CA PHE A 62 3.57 6.37 5.69
C PHE A 62 3.06 4.94 5.47
N LEU A 63 3.60 4.24 4.46
CA LEU A 63 3.18 2.87 4.16
C LEU A 63 3.51 1.91 5.28
N GLY A 64 4.63 2.14 5.98
CA GLY A 64 5.02 1.34 7.13
C GLY A 64 4.03 1.40 8.29
N SER A 65 3.23 2.46 8.37
CA SER A 65 2.19 2.57 9.40
C SER A 65 1.11 1.50 9.26
N TYR A 66 1.03 0.85 8.11
CA TYR A 66 0.07 -0.24 7.87
C TYR A 66 0.63 -1.63 8.20
N ASP A 67 1.86 -1.72 8.69
CA ASP A 67 2.48 -3.01 8.98
C ASP A 67 1.65 -3.86 9.95
N VAL A 68 0.97 -3.21 10.88
CA VAL A 68 0.09 -3.92 11.83
C VAL A 68 -1.05 -4.66 11.13
N LEU A 69 -1.46 -4.20 9.95
CA LEU A 69 -2.51 -4.83 9.16
C LEU A 69 -1.98 -5.98 8.31
N MET A 70 -0.66 -6.10 8.19
CA MET A 70 -0.01 -7.13 7.41
C MET A 70 0.49 -8.26 8.31
N SER A 71 -0.32 -8.64 9.30
CA SER A 71 0.06 -9.68 10.25
C SER A 71 0.09 -11.06 9.61
N VAL A 72 -0.59 -11.22 8.48
CA VAL A 72 -0.66 -12.51 7.79
C VAL A 72 0.31 -12.51 6.62
N PRO A 73 1.23 -13.49 6.54
CA PRO A 73 2.14 -13.60 5.41
C PRO A 73 1.41 -13.74 4.08
N VAL A 74 2.03 -13.25 3.02
CA VAL A 74 1.53 -13.50 1.66
C VAL A 74 1.85 -14.95 1.32
N THR A 75 0.91 -15.82 1.59
CA THR A 75 1.05 -17.23 1.26
C THR A 75 -0.19 -17.68 0.53
N VAL A 76 -0.02 -18.68 -0.31
CA VAL A 76 -1.13 -19.30 -1.00
C VAL A 76 -1.56 -20.50 -0.18
N HIS A 77 -2.82 -20.54 0.13
CA HIS A 77 -3.40 -21.65 0.89
C HIS A 77 -4.21 -22.52 0.00
#